data_887770d14416d866f974b145187d94fa
#
_entry.id   887770d14416d866f974b145187d94fa
#
_cell.length_a   1.000
_cell.length_b   1.000
_cell.length_c   1.000
_cell.angle_alpha   90.00
_cell.angle_beta   90.00
_cell.angle_gamma   90.00
#
_symmetry.space_group_name_H-M   'P 1'
#
loop_
_entity.id
_entity.type
_entity.pdbx_description
1 polymer ?
#
loop_
_entity_poly.entity_id
_entity_poly.type
_entity_poly.pdbx_seq_one_letter_code
_entity_poly.pdbx_strand_id
1 'polypeptide(L)'
;YQRFFTCKFVLSAQSLRGEARMEIMMIDTKAIEEHIRGILVALGDDPEREGLKDTPKRVAKMYEEVFLGMNYSNHEIAQMFDKTFEDGIEELDTSKVVVMKDIDLFSYCEHHMALMYDMKATVAYIPNGKVIGLSKIARICDMVGRRLQLQERIGQDIADIMAEITGSEDVAVVLEGYHSCVSARGIKKNNTRTMTVELRGSFKDDAALQMYLR
;
A
#
# COMPACT_ATOMS: atom_id res chain seq x y z
N TYR A 1 -18.26 -1.37 16.05
CA TYR A 1 -19.10 -0.39 15.35
C TYR A 1 -18.18 0.49 14.51
N GLN A 2 -17.87 0.06 13.29
CA GLN A 2 -17.13 0.88 12.31
C GLN A 2 -18.14 1.42 11.31
N ARG A 3 -18.36 2.74 11.34
CA ARG A 3 -19.05 3.45 10.26
C ARG A 3 -18.07 3.64 9.11
N PHE A 4 -18.30 2.96 8.01
CA PHE A 4 -17.61 3.20 6.74
C PHE A 4 -18.00 4.59 6.23
N PHE A 5 -17.01 5.49 6.14
CA PHE A 5 -17.15 6.75 5.42
C PHE A 5 -17.03 6.47 3.92
N THR A 6 -18.16 6.39 3.24
CA THR A 6 -18.23 6.52 1.80
C THR A 6 -18.05 8.00 1.46
N CYS A 7 -16.82 8.41 1.17
CA CYS A 7 -16.55 9.74 0.64
C CYS A 7 -16.85 9.73 -0.86
N LYS A 8 -18.07 10.16 -1.25
CA LYS A 8 -18.40 10.51 -2.64
C LYS A 8 -17.79 11.87 -2.94
N PHE A 9 -16.61 11.90 -3.55
CA PHE A 9 -16.13 13.09 -4.23
C PHE A 9 -16.78 13.16 -5.61
N VAL A 10 -17.74 14.07 -5.75
CA VAL A 10 -18.25 14.51 -7.05
C VAL A 10 -17.28 15.55 -7.59
N LEU A 11 -16.40 15.15 -8.49
CA LEU A 11 -15.63 16.09 -9.30
C LEU A 11 -16.51 16.61 -10.43
N SER A 12 -16.76 17.93 -10.42
CA SER A 12 -17.46 18.62 -11.48
C SER A 12 -16.66 18.57 -12.78
N ALA A 13 -17.27 17.98 -13.81
CA ALA A 13 -16.73 17.95 -15.15
C ALA A 13 -16.88 19.32 -15.81
N GLN A 14 -15.78 20.08 -15.94
CA GLN A 14 -15.68 21.08 -17.03
C GLN A 14 -14.22 21.27 -17.45
N SER A 15 -14.02 21.05 -18.78
CA SER A 15 -12.91 21.50 -19.60
C SER A 15 -11.53 20.89 -19.39
N LEU A 16 -11.20 19.89 -20.25
CA LEU A 16 -9.97 19.94 -21.05
C LEU A 16 -10.13 18.96 -22.24
N ARG A 17 -10.04 19.49 -23.43
CA ARG A 17 -10.00 18.72 -24.69
C ARG A 17 -8.57 18.22 -24.87
N GLY A 18 -8.41 16.91 -25.07
CA GLY A 18 -7.23 16.36 -25.75
C GLY A 18 -6.24 15.56 -24.93
N GLU A 19 -6.62 14.93 -23.80
CA GLU A 19 -5.82 13.86 -23.21
C GLU A 19 -6.64 12.57 -23.18
N ALA A 20 -6.05 11.47 -23.65
CA ALA A 20 -6.67 10.16 -23.58
C ALA A 20 -7.03 9.90 -22.13
N ARG A 21 -8.30 9.89 -21.83
CA ARG A 21 -8.87 9.53 -20.54
C ARG A 21 -8.45 8.08 -20.29
N MET A 22 -7.41 7.88 -19.50
CA MET A 22 -7.09 6.55 -18.99
C MET A 22 -8.32 6.16 -18.16
N GLU A 23 -9.13 5.22 -18.68
CA GLU A 23 -10.23 4.64 -17.92
C GLU A 23 -9.63 4.10 -16.64
N ILE A 24 -10.03 4.66 -15.49
CA ILE A 24 -9.69 4.08 -14.19
C ILE A 24 -10.28 2.67 -14.24
N MET A 25 -9.43 1.67 -14.37
CA MET A 25 -9.83 0.26 -14.37
C MET A 25 -10.30 -0.08 -12.96
N MET A 26 -11.58 0.15 -12.70
CA MET A 26 -12.23 -0.30 -11.47
C MET A 26 -12.18 -1.82 -11.39
N ILE A 27 -11.94 -2.36 -10.21
CA ILE A 27 -12.01 -3.81 -9.96
C ILE A 27 -13.37 -4.34 -10.37
N ASP A 28 -13.41 -5.24 -11.35
CA ASP A 28 -14.65 -5.86 -11.86
C ASP A 28 -15.07 -7.02 -10.95
N THR A 29 -15.87 -6.71 -9.95
CA THR A 29 -16.36 -7.71 -8.98
C THR A 29 -17.24 -8.78 -9.61
N LYS A 30 -17.96 -8.47 -10.71
CA LYS A 30 -18.81 -9.47 -11.40
C LYS A 30 -17.96 -10.50 -12.15
N ALA A 31 -16.95 -10.04 -12.88
CA ALA A 31 -16.02 -10.94 -13.55
C ALA A 31 -15.26 -11.82 -12.53
N ILE A 32 -14.82 -11.24 -11.41
CA ILE A 32 -14.16 -11.98 -10.33
C ILE A 32 -15.10 -13.05 -9.76
N GLU A 33 -16.37 -12.73 -9.51
CA GLU A 33 -17.36 -13.70 -9.00
C GLU A 33 -17.50 -14.90 -9.95
N GLU A 34 -17.61 -14.67 -11.26
CA GLU A 34 -17.69 -15.72 -12.27
C GLU A 34 -16.41 -16.58 -12.30
N HIS A 35 -15.23 -15.96 -12.23
CA HIS A 35 -13.96 -16.70 -12.25
C HIS A 35 -13.77 -17.53 -10.96
N ILE A 36 -14.15 -17.03 -9.80
CA ILE A 36 -14.09 -17.80 -8.55
C ILE A 36 -15.01 -19.00 -8.61
N ARG A 37 -16.23 -18.88 -9.18
CA ARG A 37 -17.12 -20.01 -9.44
C ARG A 37 -16.42 -21.06 -10.32
N GLY A 38 -15.78 -20.63 -11.40
CA GLY A 38 -15.01 -21.51 -12.29
C GLY A 38 -13.84 -22.21 -11.58
N ILE A 39 -13.15 -21.51 -10.67
CA ILE A 39 -12.07 -22.10 -9.87
C ILE A 39 -12.62 -23.21 -8.95
N LEU A 40 -13.75 -23.00 -8.29
CA LEU A 40 -14.38 -24.03 -7.43
C LEU A 40 -14.69 -25.30 -8.22
N VAL A 41 -15.28 -25.15 -9.41
CA VAL A 41 -15.54 -26.29 -10.31
C VAL A 41 -14.23 -26.98 -10.72
N ALA A 42 -13.20 -26.22 -11.09
CA ALA A 42 -11.90 -26.76 -11.49
C ALA A 42 -11.17 -27.50 -10.35
N LEU A 43 -11.45 -27.14 -9.10
CA LEU A 43 -10.97 -27.85 -7.90
C LEU A 43 -11.75 -29.15 -7.63
N GLY A 44 -12.84 -29.42 -8.37
CA GLY A 44 -13.68 -30.60 -8.22
C GLY A 44 -14.75 -30.48 -7.12
N ASP A 45 -15.06 -29.26 -6.67
CA ASP A 45 -16.12 -29.02 -5.67
C ASP A 45 -17.37 -28.43 -6.32
N ASP A 46 -18.54 -28.60 -5.65
CA ASP A 46 -19.82 -28.07 -6.11
C ASP A 46 -20.02 -26.63 -5.61
N PRO A 47 -20.00 -25.65 -6.51
CA PRO A 47 -20.19 -24.23 -6.11
C PRO A 47 -21.62 -23.95 -5.61
N GLU A 48 -22.56 -24.83 -5.85
CA GLU A 48 -23.96 -24.65 -5.42
C GLU A 48 -24.25 -25.25 -4.02
N ARG A 49 -23.32 -26.04 -3.47
CA ARG A 49 -23.51 -26.57 -2.11
C ARG A 49 -23.57 -25.42 -1.08
N GLU A 50 -24.32 -25.64 0.00
CA GLU A 50 -24.68 -24.62 0.99
C GLU A 50 -23.45 -23.78 1.49
N GLY A 51 -22.32 -24.42 1.74
CA GLY A 51 -21.10 -23.76 2.24
C GLY A 51 -20.39 -22.91 1.18
N LEU A 52 -20.60 -23.12 -0.13
CA LEU A 52 -19.89 -22.47 -1.21
C LEU A 52 -20.73 -21.52 -2.07
N LYS A 53 -22.04 -21.60 -2.06
CA LYS A 53 -22.95 -20.82 -2.94
C LYS A 53 -22.69 -19.30 -2.87
N ASP A 54 -22.28 -18.77 -1.71
CA ASP A 54 -21.96 -17.37 -1.52
C ASP A 54 -20.46 -17.04 -1.64
N THR A 55 -19.60 -18.05 -1.75
CA THR A 55 -18.14 -17.88 -1.77
C THR A 55 -17.67 -17.01 -2.93
N PRO A 56 -18.16 -17.17 -4.18
CA PRO A 56 -17.75 -16.30 -5.29
C PRO A 56 -17.99 -14.82 -4.98
N LYS A 57 -19.17 -14.48 -4.50
CA LYS A 57 -19.54 -13.11 -4.13
C LYS A 57 -18.70 -12.57 -2.96
N ARG A 58 -18.45 -13.40 -1.94
CA ARG A 58 -17.64 -13.02 -0.78
C ARG A 58 -16.19 -12.75 -1.18
N VAL A 59 -15.62 -13.59 -2.06
CA VAL A 59 -14.25 -13.41 -2.57
C VAL A 59 -14.15 -12.16 -3.45
N ALA A 60 -15.12 -11.93 -4.34
CA ALA A 60 -15.15 -10.74 -5.17
C ALA A 60 -15.19 -9.46 -4.31
N LYS A 61 -16.03 -9.41 -3.28
CA LYS A 61 -16.11 -8.30 -2.33
C LYS A 61 -14.82 -8.13 -1.51
N MET A 62 -14.20 -9.23 -1.11
CA MET A 62 -12.91 -9.20 -0.43
C MET A 62 -11.83 -8.60 -1.35
N TYR A 63 -11.78 -8.98 -2.61
CA TYR A 63 -10.81 -8.47 -3.57
C TYR A 63 -11.01 -6.97 -3.88
N GLU A 64 -12.25 -6.50 -3.92
CA GLU A 64 -12.54 -5.06 -4.02
C GLU A 64 -11.93 -4.27 -2.85
N GLU A 65 -11.94 -4.85 -1.65
CA GLU A 65 -11.35 -4.22 -0.46
C GLU A 65 -9.83 -4.33 -0.44
N VAL A 66 -9.28 -5.54 -0.59
CA VAL A 66 -7.85 -5.80 -0.39
C VAL A 66 -6.98 -5.36 -1.57
N PHE A 67 -7.56 -5.11 -2.74
CA PHE A 67 -6.88 -4.60 -3.92
C PHE A 67 -7.29 -3.16 -4.29
N LEU A 68 -7.91 -2.44 -3.36
CA LEU A 68 -8.35 -1.06 -3.59
C LEU A 68 -7.24 -0.16 -4.15
N GLY A 69 -6.01 -0.35 -3.70
CA GLY A 69 -4.85 0.43 -4.15
C GLY A 69 -4.48 0.23 -5.62
N MET A 70 -4.96 -0.84 -6.27
CA MET A 70 -4.74 -1.07 -7.72
C MET A 70 -5.52 -0.06 -8.59
N ASN A 71 -6.55 0.57 -8.06
CA ASN A 71 -7.32 1.58 -8.78
C ASN A 71 -6.61 2.94 -8.87
N TYR A 72 -5.45 3.11 -8.24
CA TYR A 72 -4.77 4.39 -8.12
C TYR A 72 -3.28 4.25 -8.44
N SER A 73 -2.72 5.21 -9.16
CA SER A 73 -1.29 5.42 -9.33
C SER A 73 -0.65 5.99 -8.05
N ASN A 74 0.68 5.97 -7.95
CA ASN A 74 1.40 6.61 -6.85
C ASN A 74 1.11 8.12 -6.79
N HIS A 75 1.04 8.78 -7.94
CA HIS A 75 0.72 10.20 -8.04
C HIS A 75 -0.68 10.51 -7.50
N GLU A 76 -1.70 9.72 -7.86
CA GLU A 76 -3.06 9.90 -7.36
C GLU A 76 -3.15 9.67 -5.84
N ILE A 77 -2.39 8.71 -5.31
CA ILE A 77 -2.29 8.48 -3.86
C ILE A 77 -1.59 9.68 -3.20
N ALA A 78 -0.53 10.22 -3.80
CA ALA A 78 0.13 11.42 -3.31
C ALA A 78 -0.85 12.60 -3.22
N GLN A 79 -1.59 12.88 -4.29
CA GLN A 79 -2.62 13.94 -4.31
C GLN A 79 -3.73 13.72 -3.27
N MET A 80 -4.16 12.47 -3.08
CA MET A 80 -5.20 12.11 -2.11
C MET A 80 -4.79 12.38 -0.67
N PHE A 81 -3.52 12.24 -0.36
CA PHE A 81 -2.98 12.37 0.99
C PHE A 81 -2.06 13.57 1.19
N ASP A 82 -1.96 14.47 0.21
CA ASP A 82 -1.21 15.72 0.32
C ASP A 82 -1.86 16.64 1.36
N LYS A 83 -1.48 16.41 2.61
CA LYS A 83 -1.81 17.24 3.74
C LYS A 83 -0.54 17.54 4.51
N THR A 84 0.06 18.64 4.13
CA THR A 84 1.31 19.13 4.70
C THR A 84 1.08 20.42 5.51
N PHE A 85 2.04 20.74 6.36
CA PHE A 85 2.04 21.91 7.20
C PHE A 85 3.39 22.62 7.03
N GLU A 86 3.35 23.93 6.78
CA GLU A 86 4.52 24.79 6.58
C GLU A 86 4.71 25.77 7.76
N ASP A 87 3.67 26.01 8.54
CA ASP A 87 3.68 26.97 9.65
C ASP A 87 4.70 26.60 10.72
N GLY A 88 5.61 27.52 11.03
CA GLY A 88 6.64 27.35 12.06
C GLY A 88 7.80 26.41 11.72
N ILE A 89 7.89 25.93 10.49
CA ILE A 89 8.95 25.00 10.05
C ILE A 89 10.22 25.75 9.71
N GLU A 90 10.15 27.03 9.36
CA GLU A 90 11.33 27.88 9.16
C GLU A 90 12.23 27.97 10.42
N GLU A 91 11.65 27.75 11.61
CA GLU A 91 12.36 27.68 12.89
C GLU A 91 12.76 26.23 13.26
N LEU A 92 12.19 25.20 12.55
CA LEU A 92 12.58 23.83 12.77
C LEU A 92 13.94 23.57 12.12
N ASP A 93 14.86 23.12 12.93
CA ASP A 93 16.13 22.56 12.47
C ASP A 93 15.83 21.43 11.46
N THR A 94 16.05 21.70 10.17
CA THR A 94 15.84 20.75 9.07
C THR A 94 16.76 19.53 9.16
N SER A 95 17.69 19.49 10.14
CA SER A 95 18.46 18.30 10.47
C SER A 95 17.67 17.24 11.22
N LYS A 96 16.41 17.52 11.63
CA LYS A 96 15.59 16.60 12.40
C LYS A 96 14.92 15.57 11.49
N VAL A 97 15.16 14.31 11.81
CA VAL A 97 14.49 13.17 11.17
C VAL A 97 13.11 12.94 11.79
N VAL A 98 12.10 12.80 10.96
CA VAL A 98 10.80 12.29 11.38
C VAL A 98 10.76 10.79 11.10
N VAL A 99 10.45 9.99 12.11
CA VAL A 99 10.36 8.53 12.00
C VAL A 99 9.03 8.04 12.53
N MET A 100 8.32 7.26 11.75
CA MET A 100 7.11 6.56 12.16
C MET A 100 7.35 5.05 12.05
N LYS A 101 7.27 4.34 13.17
CA LYS A 101 7.58 2.90 13.27
C LYS A 101 6.32 2.06 13.46
N ASP A 102 6.48 0.77 13.25
CA ASP A 102 5.48 -0.25 13.54
C ASP A 102 4.11 0.00 12.87
N ILE A 103 4.14 0.58 11.67
CA ILE A 103 2.92 0.77 10.89
C ILE A 103 2.45 -0.58 10.38
N ASP A 104 1.30 -1.03 10.86
CA ASP A 104 0.68 -2.27 10.39
C ASP A 104 0.23 -2.13 8.94
N LEU A 105 0.56 -3.13 8.13
CA LEU A 105 0.00 -3.30 6.80
C LEU A 105 -0.04 -4.79 6.42
N PHE A 106 -0.77 -5.08 5.37
CA PHE A 106 -0.74 -6.37 4.69
C PHE A 106 -0.70 -6.13 3.18
N SER A 107 -0.29 -7.13 2.43
CA SER A 107 -0.29 -7.09 0.98
C SER A 107 -0.48 -8.49 0.40
N TYR A 108 -0.50 -8.60 -0.91
CA TYR A 108 -0.61 -9.86 -1.62
C TYR A 108 0.53 -9.99 -2.61
N CYS A 109 1.28 -11.10 -2.49
CA CYS A 109 2.37 -11.42 -3.40
C CYS A 109 1.85 -11.57 -4.83
N GLU A 110 2.39 -10.82 -5.78
CA GLU A 110 1.96 -10.87 -7.19
C GLU A 110 2.17 -12.24 -7.86
N HIS A 111 3.15 -13.02 -7.36
CA HIS A 111 3.46 -14.31 -7.98
C HIS A 111 2.41 -15.40 -7.70
N HIS A 112 1.71 -15.34 -6.56
CA HIS A 112 0.81 -16.40 -6.12
C HIS A 112 -0.53 -15.88 -5.62
N MET A 113 -0.75 -14.58 -5.65
CA MET A 113 -1.89 -13.91 -4.99
C MET A 113 -2.03 -14.34 -3.51
N ALA A 114 -0.89 -14.65 -2.88
CA ALA A 114 -0.82 -15.16 -1.53
C ALA A 114 -0.54 -14.04 -0.54
N LEU A 115 -1.18 -14.10 0.63
CA LEU A 115 -1.10 -13.06 1.65
C LEU A 115 0.33 -12.88 2.17
N MET A 116 0.79 -11.65 2.22
CA MET A 116 1.91 -11.18 3.02
C MET A 116 1.30 -10.57 4.30
N TYR A 117 1.70 -11.07 5.47
CA TYR A 117 1.00 -10.79 6.72
C TYR A 117 1.97 -10.46 7.86
N ASP A 118 1.43 -9.92 8.94
CA ASP A 118 2.20 -9.41 10.08
C ASP A 118 3.32 -8.48 9.60
N MET A 119 2.98 -7.66 8.61
CA MET A 119 3.92 -6.72 8.05
C MET A 119 3.97 -5.44 8.87
N LYS A 120 5.18 -4.93 9.06
CA LYS A 120 5.45 -3.67 9.73
C LYS A 120 6.26 -2.77 8.81
N ALA A 121 5.85 -1.53 8.70
CA ALA A 121 6.63 -0.50 8.02
C ALA A 121 7.22 0.48 9.02
N THR A 122 8.49 0.84 8.82
CA THR A 122 9.12 2.04 9.39
C THR A 122 9.34 3.00 8.24
N VAL A 123 8.77 4.20 8.34
CA VAL A 123 8.94 5.29 7.35
C VAL A 123 9.64 6.44 8.02
N ALA A 124 10.75 6.89 7.43
CA ALA A 124 11.51 8.02 7.90
C ALA A 124 11.74 9.02 6.78
N TYR A 125 11.80 10.30 7.11
CA TYR A 125 12.18 11.35 6.17
C TYR A 125 12.80 12.56 6.90
N ILE A 126 13.58 13.36 6.19
CA ILE A 126 14.06 14.65 6.65
C ILE A 126 13.16 15.72 6.03
N PRO A 127 12.46 16.55 6.83
CA PRO A 127 11.60 17.60 6.30
C PRO A 127 12.33 18.59 5.40
N ASN A 128 11.72 18.98 4.29
CA ASN A 128 12.21 20.01 3.39
C ASN A 128 11.19 21.16 3.34
N GLY A 129 11.22 22.06 4.33
CA GLY A 129 10.32 23.21 4.43
C GLY A 129 8.85 22.88 4.79
N LYS A 130 8.48 21.60 4.84
CA LYS A 130 7.13 21.17 5.24
C LYS A 130 7.14 19.78 5.86
N VAL A 131 6.15 19.51 6.71
CA VAL A 131 5.93 18.19 7.31
C VAL A 131 4.58 17.63 6.89
N ILE A 132 4.51 16.31 6.71
CA ILE A 132 3.28 15.60 6.40
C ILE A 132 2.54 15.19 7.70
N GLY A 133 1.22 15.22 7.68
CA GLY A 133 0.42 14.71 8.79
C GLY A 133 0.67 13.21 9.03
N LEU A 134 1.04 12.82 10.26
CA LEU A 134 1.43 11.43 10.59
C LEU A 134 0.41 10.38 10.14
N SER A 135 -0.90 10.67 10.31
CA SER A 135 -1.96 9.76 9.86
C SER A 135 -1.98 9.53 8.34
N LYS A 136 -1.34 10.41 7.55
CA LYS A 136 -1.25 10.25 6.10
C LYS A 136 -0.19 9.23 5.73
N ILE A 137 0.91 9.19 6.47
CA ILE A 137 1.96 8.18 6.28
C ILE A 137 1.37 6.76 6.42
N ALA A 138 0.61 6.52 7.49
CA ALA A 138 -0.04 5.22 7.67
C ALA A 138 -1.03 4.87 6.54
N ARG A 139 -1.79 5.86 6.05
CA ARG A 139 -2.73 5.66 4.94
C ARG A 139 -2.03 5.39 3.61
N ILE A 140 -0.88 6.02 3.38
CA ILE A 140 -0.04 5.74 2.20
C ILE A 140 0.43 4.29 2.25
N CYS A 141 0.97 3.83 3.39
CA CYS A 141 1.38 2.44 3.57
C CYS A 141 0.22 1.46 3.31
N ASP A 142 -0.97 1.75 3.85
CA ASP A 142 -2.16 0.93 3.65
C ASP A 142 -2.57 0.87 2.16
N MET A 143 -2.64 2.01 1.47
CA MET A 143 -3.03 2.06 0.05
C MET A 143 -2.02 1.35 -0.87
N VAL A 144 -0.73 1.52 -0.61
CA VAL A 144 0.34 0.85 -1.37
C VAL A 144 0.31 -0.67 -1.10
N GLY A 145 0.05 -1.08 0.14
CA GLY A 145 -0.09 -2.48 0.51
C GLY A 145 -1.28 -3.16 -0.18
N ARG A 146 -2.37 -2.44 -0.45
CA ARG A 146 -3.60 -2.96 -1.10
C ARG A 146 -3.46 -3.13 -2.62
N ARG A 147 -2.36 -3.76 -3.03
CA ARG A 147 -2.05 -4.09 -4.42
C ARG A 147 -1.50 -5.52 -4.53
N LEU A 148 -1.41 -6.04 -5.76
CA LEU A 148 -0.53 -7.17 -6.04
C LEU A 148 0.90 -6.65 -6.09
N GLN A 149 1.75 -7.10 -5.13
CA GLN A 149 3.03 -6.48 -4.88
C GLN A 149 4.21 -7.45 -4.74
N LEU A 150 5.39 -6.88 -4.90
CA LEU A 150 6.63 -7.37 -4.31
C LEU A 150 6.93 -6.53 -3.05
N GLN A 151 7.47 -7.12 -2.01
CA GLN A 151 7.79 -6.37 -0.78
C GLN A 151 8.76 -5.23 -1.06
N GLU A 152 9.73 -5.43 -1.96
CA GLU A 152 10.68 -4.43 -2.42
C GLU A 152 9.99 -3.23 -3.08
N ARG A 153 8.98 -3.50 -3.93
CA ARG A 153 8.23 -2.45 -4.61
C ARG A 153 7.35 -1.65 -3.64
N ILE A 154 6.81 -2.28 -2.59
CA ILE A 154 6.06 -1.56 -1.55
C ILE A 154 6.93 -0.45 -0.96
N GLY A 155 8.19 -0.75 -0.62
CA GLY A 155 9.13 0.24 -0.10
C GLY A 155 9.40 1.38 -1.06
N GLN A 156 9.61 1.05 -2.34
CA GLN A 156 9.84 2.04 -3.41
C GLN A 156 8.62 2.94 -3.61
N ASP A 157 7.43 2.35 -3.74
CA ASP A 157 6.17 3.11 -3.94
C ASP A 157 5.90 4.07 -2.78
N ILE A 158 6.09 3.62 -1.52
CA ILE A 158 5.93 4.48 -0.34
C ILE A 158 6.93 5.63 -0.39
N ALA A 159 8.21 5.35 -0.71
CA ALA A 159 9.24 6.37 -0.78
C ALA A 159 8.99 7.38 -1.91
N ASP A 160 8.49 6.95 -3.08
CA ASP A 160 8.10 7.82 -4.19
C ASP A 160 7.00 8.80 -3.76
N ILE A 161 5.94 8.29 -3.15
CA ILE A 161 4.79 9.08 -2.69
C ILE A 161 5.24 10.06 -1.60
N MET A 162 6.06 9.62 -0.65
CA MET A 162 6.59 10.48 0.41
C MET A 162 7.44 11.62 -0.16
N ALA A 163 8.33 11.33 -1.12
CA ALA A 163 9.17 12.34 -1.77
C ALA A 163 8.29 13.35 -2.54
N GLU A 164 7.28 12.90 -3.27
CA GLU A 164 6.36 13.78 -4.00
C GLU A 164 5.61 14.74 -3.06
N ILE A 165 5.04 14.22 -1.95
CA ILE A 165 4.25 15.03 -1.01
C ILE A 165 5.15 16.01 -0.24
N THR A 166 6.29 15.55 0.27
CA THR A 166 7.14 16.33 1.18
C THR A 166 8.14 17.22 0.45
N GLY A 167 8.41 16.93 -0.81
CA GLY A 167 9.50 17.56 -1.57
C GLY A 167 10.89 17.19 -1.05
N SER A 168 10.99 16.16 -0.19
CA SER A 168 12.26 15.68 0.35
C SER A 168 12.76 14.48 -0.44
N GLU A 169 14.03 14.50 -0.82
CA GLU A 169 14.71 13.33 -1.40
C GLU A 169 15.26 12.39 -0.31
N ASP A 170 15.30 12.85 0.95
CA ASP A 170 15.81 12.10 2.09
C ASP A 170 14.67 11.27 2.72
N VAL A 171 14.43 10.11 2.16
CA VAL A 171 13.36 9.19 2.59
C VAL A 171 13.94 7.80 2.82
N ALA A 172 13.50 7.12 3.87
CA ALA A 172 13.81 5.72 4.12
C ALA A 172 12.55 4.94 4.47
N VAL A 173 12.45 3.71 3.95
CA VAL A 173 11.37 2.77 4.26
C VAL A 173 11.97 1.41 4.58
N VAL A 174 11.64 0.89 5.75
CA VAL A 174 11.97 -0.48 6.15
C VAL A 174 10.66 -1.25 6.26
N LEU A 175 10.61 -2.41 5.65
CA LEU A 175 9.47 -3.32 5.70
C LEU A 175 9.93 -4.67 6.22
N GLU A 176 9.17 -5.22 7.14
CA GLU A 176 9.32 -6.59 7.61
C GLU A 176 8.00 -7.32 7.48
N GLY A 177 8.01 -8.62 7.19
CA GLY A 177 6.77 -9.37 7.10
C GLY A 177 6.96 -10.85 6.79
N TYR A 178 5.87 -11.59 6.91
CA TYR A 178 5.79 -13.00 6.56
C TYR A 178 5.05 -13.20 5.25
N HIS A 179 5.46 -14.22 4.50
CA HIS A 179 4.88 -14.55 3.21
C HIS A 179 4.22 -15.93 3.25
N SER A 180 2.90 -16.01 3.07
CA SER A 180 2.21 -17.30 3.04
C SER A 180 2.63 -18.17 1.85
N CYS A 181 3.13 -17.60 0.75
CA CYS A 181 3.69 -18.36 -0.36
C CYS A 181 4.99 -19.11 0.03
N VAL A 182 5.68 -18.71 1.10
CA VAL A 182 6.86 -19.37 1.67
C VAL A 182 6.47 -20.29 2.83
N SER A 183 5.52 -19.87 3.68
CA SER A 183 5.17 -20.60 4.90
C SER A 183 4.14 -21.70 4.67
N ALA A 184 3.08 -21.47 3.86
CA ALA A 184 1.95 -22.37 3.72
C ALA A 184 2.15 -23.45 2.63
N ARG A 185 3.09 -23.26 1.71
CA ARG A 185 3.35 -24.13 0.55
C ARG A 185 4.84 -24.14 0.21
N GLY A 186 5.23 -24.94 -0.79
CA GLY A 186 6.62 -25.02 -1.26
C GLY A 186 7.56 -25.47 -0.16
N ILE A 187 8.48 -24.60 0.23
CA ILE A 187 9.53 -24.94 1.24
C ILE A 187 9.02 -24.94 2.69
N LYS A 188 7.82 -24.44 2.96
CA LYS A 188 7.12 -24.48 4.26
C LYS A 188 7.97 -23.98 5.44
N LYS A 189 8.52 -22.77 5.31
CA LYS A 189 9.33 -22.12 6.36
C LYS A 189 8.50 -21.09 7.13
N ASN A 190 7.83 -21.52 8.19
CA ASN A 190 6.82 -20.73 8.91
C ASN A 190 7.38 -19.53 9.67
N ASN A 191 8.65 -19.61 10.11
CA ASN A 191 9.29 -18.58 10.95
C ASN A 191 10.25 -17.68 10.14
N THR A 192 10.20 -17.74 8.81
CA THR A 192 11.05 -16.91 7.96
C THR A 192 10.39 -15.55 7.75
N ARG A 193 10.97 -14.51 8.36
CA ARG A 193 10.59 -13.11 8.14
C ARG A 193 11.49 -12.53 7.05
N THR A 194 10.91 -11.80 6.12
CA THR A 194 11.61 -11.04 5.09
C THR A 194 11.71 -9.58 5.52
N MET A 195 12.89 -9.00 5.39
CA MET A 195 13.12 -7.57 5.57
C MET A 195 13.56 -6.97 4.24
N THR A 196 12.99 -5.83 3.87
CA THR A 196 13.43 -5.01 2.74
C THR A 196 13.66 -3.58 3.20
N VAL A 197 14.64 -2.91 2.58
CA VAL A 197 15.07 -1.57 2.97
C VAL A 197 15.21 -0.73 1.70
N GLU A 198 14.49 0.38 1.65
CA GLU A 198 14.62 1.41 0.64
C GLU A 198 15.25 2.64 1.30
N LEU A 199 16.40 3.09 0.80
CA LEU A 199 17.12 4.27 1.31
C LEU A 199 17.30 5.27 0.17
N ARG A 200 16.98 6.54 0.43
CA ARG A 200 17.14 7.64 -0.52
C ARG A 200 17.85 8.83 0.12
N GLY A 201 18.47 9.66 -0.73
CA GLY A 201 19.20 10.82 -0.29
C GLY A 201 20.24 10.49 0.78
N SER A 202 20.31 11.29 1.83
CA SER A 202 21.28 11.18 2.93
C SER A 202 21.20 9.85 3.69
N PHE A 203 20.04 9.16 3.69
CA PHE A 203 19.93 7.85 4.32
C PHE A 203 20.80 6.77 3.68
N LYS A 204 21.25 6.96 2.43
CA LYS A 204 22.15 6.00 1.75
C LYS A 204 23.52 5.94 2.38
N ASP A 205 24.05 7.10 2.74
CA ASP A 205 25.47 7.25 3.07
C ASP A 205 25.71 7.58 4.55
N ASP A 206 24.68 7.99 5.30
CA ASP A 206 24.80 8.37 6.71
C ASP A 206 24.36 7.25 7.65
N ALA A 207 25.34 6.56 8.23
CA ALA A 207 25.11 5.49 9.19
C ALA A 207 24.40 5.96 10.48
N ALA A 208 24.53 7.24 10.87
CA ALA A 208 23.84 7.77 12.04
C ALA A 208 22.33 7.90 11.76
N LEU A 209 21.93 8.32 10.55
CA LEU A 209 20.54 8.35 10.13
C LEU A 209 19.94 6.93 10.07
N GLN A 210 20.70 5.94 9.59
CA GLN A 210 20.24 4.56 9.53
C GLN A 210 19.99 3.94 10.91
N MET A 211 20.61 4.45 11.98
CA MET A 211 20.36 3.98 13.34
C MET A 211 18.91 4.24 13.80
N TYR A 212 18.26 5.26 13.28
CA TYR A 212 16.84 5.55 13.58
C TYR A 212 15.88 4.52 13.00
N LEU A 213 16.32 3.73 12.02
CA LEU A 213 15.47 2.74 11.34
C LEU A 213 15.39 1.38 12.05
N ARG A 214 16.23 1.17 13.07
CA ARG A 214 16.30 -0.08 13.86
C ARG A 214 15.20 -0.17 14.90
#